data_5be16c776084e665ea2ca1c3544061f2
#
_entry.id   5be16c776084e665ea2ca1c3544061f2
#
_cell.length_a   1.000
_cell.length_b   1.000
_cell.length_c   1.000
_cell.angle_alpha   90.00
_cell.angle_beta   90.00
_cell.angle_gamma   90.00
#
_symmetry.space_group_name_H-M   'P 1'
#
loop_
_entity.id
_entity.type
_entity.pdbx_description
1 polymer ?
#
loop_
_entity_poly.entity_id
_entity_poly.type
_entity_poly.pdbx_seq_one_letter_code
_entity_poly.pdbx_strand_id
1 'polypeptide(L)'
;WLDRGLPISQVRPVLEQGGSPVTAVAGPWRDAMEDALQALEGHNLRRLEQLFQRLTADYPLGRVVTGFCDPLRDHLRALPGHGASQALLDSFLRQKLAGRLLARAPGRRERAWLVMAVGDPLPALIQAAVADRPVWCLETPVAWPALTPWLAEPRLAGVVWMLGERPARRQIAQLWPEQQPEGAFLCAGPALAGAPPTPAWLPCEPGDYQAVAKRMDDAESITQQQGEQGATGLVSK
;
A
#
# COMPACT_ATOMS: atom_id res chain seq x y z
N TRP A 1 0.48 19.24 -10.50
CA TRP A 1 1.11 18.76 -11.75
C TRP A 1 1.34 17.24 -11.70
N LEU A 2 1.88 16.71 -10.63
CA LEU A 2 2.07 15.27 -10.45
C LEU A 2 0.74 14.49 -10.52
N ASP A 3 -0.32 15.02 -9.92
CA ASP A 3 -1.67 14.45 -9.99
C ASP A 3 -2.26 14.46 -11.41
N ARG A 4 -1.73 15.30 -12.28
CA ARG A 4 -2.10 15.36 -13.71
C ARG A 4 -1.22 14.46 -14.59
N GLY A 5 -0.33 13.65 -14.00
CA GLY A 5 0.51 12.69 -14.71
C GLY A 5 1.80 13.27 -15.28
N LEU A 6 2.23 14.45 -14.84
CA LEU A 6 3.49 15.03 -15.27
C LEU A 6 4.66 14.39 -14.49
N PRO A 7 5.72 13.87 -15.19
CA PRO A 7 6.91 13.35 -14.52
C PRO A 7 7.60 14.42 -13.69
N ILE A 8 8.21 14.04 -12.56
CA ILE A 8 8.96 14.96 -11.68
C ILE A 8 10.03 15.72 -12.45
N SER A 9 10.71 15.05 -13.37
CA SER A 9 11.75 15.64 -14.25
C SER A 9 11.25 16.77 -15.16
N GLN A 10 9.94 16.82 -15.45
CA GLN A 10 9.33 17.83 -16.31
C GLN A 10 8.62 18.95 -15.54
N VAL A 11 8.45 18.82 -14.23
CA VAL A 11 7.75 19.84 -13.41
C VAL A 11 8.51 21.18 -13.45
N ARG A 12 9.82 21.16 -13.27
CA ARG A 12 10.66 22.37 -13.27
C ARG A 12 10.62 23.12 -14.60
N PRO A 13 10.86 22.48 -15.77
CA PRO A 13 10.73 23.15 -17.07
C PRO A 13 9.36 23.74 -17.34
N VAL A 14 8.27 23.09 -16.92
CA VAL A 14 6.89 23.57 -17.11
C VAL A 14 6.62 24.79 -16.24
N LEU A 15 7.13 24.83 -15.01
CA LEU A 15 7.01 26.00 -14.13
C LEU A 15 7.80 27.20 -14.67
N GLU A 16 8.99 26.97 -15.23
CA GLU A 16 9.83 28.00 -15.82
C GLU A 16 9.25 28.60 -17.12
N GLN A 17 8.43 27.80 -17.84
CA GLN A 17 7.79 28.21 -19.12
C GLN A 17 6.37 28.81 -18.96
N GLY A 18 5.96 29.16 -17.74
CA GLY A 18 4.69 29.86 -17.49
C GLY A 18 3.45 28.96 -17.46
N GLY A 19 3.61 27.68 -17.26
CA GLY A 19 2.52 26.80 -16.78
C GLY A 19 1.37 26.50 -17.74
N SER A 20 1.58 26.54 -19.06
CA SER A 20 0.54 26.07 -20.00
C SER A 20 0.26 24.58 -19.79
N PRO A 21 -1.02 24.15 -19.72
CA PRO A 21 -1.35 22.75 -19.54
C PRO A 21 -0.93 21.96 -20.77
N VAL A 22 0.13 21.19 -20.63
CA VAL A 22 0.43 20.11 -21.58
C VAL A 22 -0.75 19.14 -21.48
N THR A 23 -1.44 18.96 -22.60
CA THR A 23 -2.53 18.00 -22.79
C THR A 23 -2.17 16.69 -22.13
N ALA A 24 -3.06 16.15 -21.30
CA ALA A 24 -2.87 14.92 -20.56
C ALA A 24 -2.29 13.83 -21.47
N VAL A 25 -1.01 13.52 -21.26
CA VAL A 25 -0.30 12.53 -22.07
C VAL A 25 -0.78 11.16 -21.61
N ALA A 26 -1.68 10.56 -22.38
CA ALA A 26 -2.04 9.14 -22.26
C ALA A 26 -0.83 8.21 -22.60
N GLY A 27 0.35 8.79 -22.86
CA GLY A 27 1.54 8.14 -23.41
C GLY A 27 2.41 7.34 -22.44
N PRO A 28 2.83 7.86 -21.28
CA PRO A 28 3.93 7.23 -20.56
C PRO A 28 3.59 5.85 -20.00
N TRP A 29 2.36 5.60 -19.62
CA TRP A 29 1.92 4.30 -19.12
C TRP A 29 1.74 3.26 -20.22
N ARG A 30 1.28 3.67 -21.40
CA ARG A 30 1.10 2.76 -22.54
C ARG A 30 2.44 2.18 -23.00
N ASP A 31 3.41 3.04 -23.27
CA ASP A 31 4.74 2.64 -23.72
C ASP A 31 5.43 1.78 -22.65
N ALA A 32 5.26 2.14 -21.37
CA ALA A 32 5.77 1.36 -20.25
C ALA A 32 5.12 -0.02 -20.16
N MET A 33 3.81 -0.14 -20.42
CA MET A 33 3.12 -1.44 -20.43
C MET A 33 3.61 -2.33 -21.57
N GLU A 34 3.78 -1.78 -22.78
CA GLU A 34 4.31 -2.50 -23.93
C GLU A 34 5.74 -3.01 -23.66
N ASP A 35 6.61 -2.14 -23.11
CA ASP A 35 7.96 -2.50 -22.69
C ASP A 35 7.99 -3.63 -21.64
N ALA A 36 7.07 -3.57 -20.66
CA ALA A 36 6.96 -4.57 -19.59
C ALA A 36 6.47 -5.92 -20.14
N LEU A 37 5.46 -5.91 -21.02
CA LEU A 37 4.95 -7.14 -21.64
C LEU A 37 6.05 -7.84 -22.45
N GLN A 38 6.78 -7.11 -23.27
CA GLN A 38 7.95 -7.65 -24.01
C GLN A 38 9.02 -8.20 -23.06
N ALA A 39 9.29 -7.52 -21.94
CA ALA A 39 10.25 -7.98 -20.95
C ALA A 39 9.80 -9.28 -20.26
N LEU A 40 8.52 -9.41 -19.95
CA LEU A 40 7.94 -10.60 -19.31
C LEU A 40 7.90 -11.79 -20.27
N GLU A 41 7.49 -11.58 -21.53
CA GLU A 41 7.49 -12.61 -22.57
C GLU A 41 8.91 -13.11 -22.86
N GLY A 42 9.89 -12.19 -22.90
CA GLY A 42 11.30 -12.53 -23.08
C GLY A 42 12.03 -12.97 -21.79
N HIS A 43 11.33 -13.12 -20.66
CA HIS A 43 11.90 -13.45 -19.33
C HIS A 43 13.06 -12.50 -18.92
N ASN A 44 13.01 -11.26 -19.37
CA ASN A 44 14.09 -10.27 -19.17
C ASN A 44 13.81 -9.40 -17.92
N LEU A 45 14.08 -9.96 -16.73
CA LEU A 45 13.90 -9.27 -15.47
C LEU A 45 14.79 -8.01 -15.35
N ARG A 46 15.95 -7.97 -16.01
CA ARG A 46 16.81 -6.76 -16.02
C ARG A 46 16.12 -5.59 -16.70
N ARG A 47 15.45 -5.83 -17.83
CA ARG A 47 14.68 -4.80 -18.55
C ARG A 47 13.49 -4.32 -17.70
N LEU A 48 12.78 -5.24 -17.06
CA LEU A 48 11.69 -4.92 -16.15
C LEU A 48 12.17 -4.08 -14.95
N GLU A 49 13.34 -4.41 -14.40
CA GLU A 49 13.98 -3.65 -13.33
C GLU A 49 14.31 -2.22 -13.75
N GLN A 50 14.96 -2.05 -14.91
CA GLN A 50 15.32 -0.73 -15.45
C GLN A 50 14.07 0.13 -15.70
N LEU A 51 13.00 -0.49 -16.22
CA LEU A 51 11.71 0.18 -16.40
C LEU A 51 11.12 0.64 -15.08
N PHE A 52 11.04 -0.26 -14.09
CA PHE A 52 10.49 0.07 -12.77
C PHE A 52 11.30 1.16 -12.06
N GLN A 53 12.64 1.12 -12.13
CA GLN A 53 13.50 2.15 -11.56
C GLN A 53 13.28 3.51 -12.23
N ARG A 54 13.16 3.56 -13.56
CA ARG A 54 12.86 4.78 -14.31
C ARG A 54 11.49 5.36 -13.88
N LEU A 55 10.46 4.52 -13.83
CA LEU A 55 9.12 4.97 -13.43
C LEU A 55 9.09 5.50 -12.00
N THR A 56 9.76 4.82 -11.06
CA THR A 56 9.81 5.26 -9.65
C THR A 56 10.74 6.43 -9.39
N ALA A 57 11.65 6.76 -10.31
CA ALA A 57 12.43 7.99 -10.29
C ALA A 57 11.61 9.19 -10.78
N ASP A 58 10.71 8.98 -11.76
CA ASP A 58 9.92 10.04 -12.38
C ASP A 58 8.59 10.29 -11.65
N TYR A 59 8.02 9.25 -11.01
CA TYR A 59 6.69 9.32 -10.39
C TYR A 59 6.70 8.78 -8.95
N PRO A 60 5.85 9.33 -8.05
CA PRO A 60 5.60 8.72 -6.74
C PRO A 60 5.13 7.27 -6.88
N LEU A 61 5.58 6.40 -5.97
CA LEU A 61 5.28 4.96 -6.05
C LEU A 61 3.77 4.66 -6.15
N GLY A 62 2.92 5.38 -5.41
CA GLY A 62 1.47 5.19 -5.49
C GLY A 62 0.93 5.42 -6.91
N ARG A 63 1.50 6.39 -7.65
CA ARG A 63 1.12 6.64 -9.06
C ARG A 63 1.64 5.54 -9.99
N VAL A 64 2.84 5.01 -9.73
CA VAL A 64 3.37 3.87 -10.48
C VAL A 64 2.52 2.64 -10.26
N VAL A 65 2.06 2.41 -9.03
CA VAL A 65 1.17 1.28 -8.72
C VAL A 65 -0.16 1.42 -9.47
N THR A 66 -0.88 2.52 -9.30
CA THR A 66 -2.22 2.69 -9.88
C THR A 66 -2.22 2.90 -11.40
N GLY A 67 -1.16 3.54 -11.94
CA GLY A 67 -1.07 3.84 -13.37
C GLY A 67 -0.38 2.75 -14.20
N PHE A 68 0.45 1.91 -13.57
CA PHE A 68 1.24 0.91 -14.29
C PHE A 68 1.11 -0.50 -13.70
N CYS A 69 1.41 -0.71 -12.39
CA CYS A 69 1.49 -2.08 -11.85
C CYS A 69 0.13 -2.78 -11.85
N ASP A 70 -0.91 -2.14 -11.33
CA ASP A 70 -2.26 -2.73 -11.26
C ASP A 70 -2.87 -2.95 -12.65
N PRO A 71 -2.86 -1.97 -13.59
CA PRO A 71 -3.30 -2.19 -14.96
C PRO A 71 -2.55 -3.31 -15.69
N LEU A 72 -1.23 -3.43 -15.49
CA LEU A 72 -0.42 -4.51 -16.09
C LEU A 72 -0.81 -5.88 -15.51
N ARG A 73 -1.01 -5.98 -14.20
CA ARG A 73 -1.48 -7.21 -13.54
C ARG A 73 -2.86 -7.60 -14.03
N ASP A 74 -3.79 -6.64 -14.16
CA ASP A 74 -5.14 -6.88 -14.64
C ASP A 74 -5.13 -7.33 -16.11
N HIS A 75 -4.29 -6.71 -16.93
CA HIS A 75 -4.11 -7.11 -18.32
C HIS A 75 -3.61 -8.56 -18.44
N LEU A 76 -2.55 -8.93 -17.71
CA LEU A 76 -2.03 -10.30 -17.71
C LEU A 76 -3.04 -11.32 -17.18
N ARG A 77 -3.85 -10.94 -16.20
CA ARG A 77 -4.91 -11.79 -15.63
C ARG A 77 -6.03 -12.06 -16.63
N ALA A 78 -6.36 -11.05 -17.45
CA ALA A 78 -7.41 -11.17 -18.47
C ALA A 78 -6.98 -12.01 -19.69
N LEU A 79 -5.67 -12.19 -19.91
CA LEU A 79 -5.15 -12.91 -21.08
C LEU A 79 -4.97 -14.41 -20.77
N PRO A 80 -5.62 -15.30 -21.52
CA PRO A 80 -5.38 -16.74 -21.40
C PRO A 80 -3.90 -17.08 -21.67
N GLY A 81 -3.34 -17.99 -20.87
CA GLY A 81 -1.95 -18.46 -21.05
C GLY A 81 -0.86 -17.58 -20.40
N HIS A 82 -1.17 -16.39 -19.89
CA HIS A 82 -0.18 -15.48 -19.29
C HIS A 82 0.03 -15.66 -17.78
N GLY A 83 -0.46 -16.75 -17.17
CA GLY A 83 -0.31 -17.01 -15.74
C GLY A 83 1.16 -17.05 -15.26
N ALA A 84 2.09 -17.56 -16.07
CA ALA A 84 3.52 -17.54 -15.75
C ALA A 84 4.08 -16.14 -15.75
N SER A 85 3.73 -15.30 -16.73
CA SER A 85 4.14 -13.89 -16.81
C SER A 85 3.57 -13.09 -15.64
N GLN A 86 2.32 -13.33 -15.24
CA GLN A 86 1.72 -12.73 -14.05
C GLN A 86 2.48 -13.15 -12.79
N ALA A 87 2.75 -14.44 -12.59
CA ALA A 87 3.50 -14.92 -11.44
C ALA A 87 4.91 -14.34 -11.37
N LEU A 88 5.57 -14.16 -12.53
CA LEU A 88 6.89 -13.54 -12.63
C LEU A 88 6.83 -12.06 -12.23
N LEU A 89 5.84 -11.32 -12.72
CA LEU A 89 5.61 -9.92 -12.35
C LEU A 89 5.32 -9.78 -10.87
N ASP A 90 4.41 -10.59 -10.31
CA ASP A 90 4.07 -10.55 -8.88
C ASP A 90 5.28 -10.87 -8.00
N SER A 91 6.11 -11.85 -8.41
CA SER A 91 7.36 -12.18 -7.71
C SER A 91 8.38 -11.04 -7.76
N PHE A 92 8.52 -10.41 -8.92
CA PHE A 92 9.37 -9.24 -9.10
C PHE A 92 8.92 -8.07 -8.20
N LEU A 93 7.63 -7.73 -8.21
CA LEU A 93 7.09 -6.64 -7.39
C LEU A 93 7.27 -6.91 -5.90
N ARG A 94 7.02 -8.15 -5.42
CA ARG A 94 7.27 -8.53 -4.02
C ARG A 94 8.71 -8.27 -3.60
N GLN A 95 9.67 -8.72 -4.39
CA GLN A 95 11.10 -8.53 -4.10
C GLN A 95 11.46 -7.03 -4.03
N LYS A 96 10.93 -6.22 -4.97
CA LYS A 96 11.19 -4.77 -5.00
C LYS A 96 10.60 -4.06 -3.80
N LEU A 97 9.35 -4.34 -3.50
CA LEU A 97 8.65 -3.70 -2.39
C LEU A 97 9.21 -4.15 -1.04
N ALA A 98 9.51 -5.43 -0.86
CA ALA A 98 10.14 -5.94 0.35
C ALA A 98 11.51 -5.31 0.60
N GLY A 99 12.36 -5.20 -0.44
CA GLY A 99 13.65 -4.51 -0.34
C GLY A 99 13.51 -3.04 0.06
N ARG A 100 12.52 -2.34 -0.49
CA ARG A 100 12.22 -0.94 -0.14
C ARG A 100 11.74 -0.82 1.32
N LEU A 101 10.90 -1.73 1.78
CA LEU A 101 10.40 -1.74 3.17
C LEU A 101 11.51 -2.02 4.17
N LEU A 102 12.42 -2.96 3.87
CA LEU A 102 13.58 -3.22 4.72
C LEU A 102 14.50 -2.00 4.84
N ALA A 103 14.70 -1.26 3.76
CA ALA A 103 15.49 -0.03 3.76
C ALA A 103 14.84 1.11 4.56
N ARG A 104 13.51 1.04 4.78
CA ARG A 104 12.69 2.01 5.54
C ARG A 104 12.15 1.43 6.84
N ALA A 105 12.73 0.34 7.32
CA ALA A 105 12.28 -0.32 8.55
C ALA A 105 12.24 0.66 9.73
N PRO A 106 11.19 0.60 10.58
CA PRO A 106 11.03 1.53 11.69
C PRO A 106 12.20 1.48 12.67
N GLY A 107 12.72 2.64 13.03
CA GLY A 107 13.75 2.80 14.06
C GLY A 107 13.23 2.47 15.46
N ARG A 108 14.16 2.32 16.42
CA ARG A 108 13.82 1.90 17.81
C ARG A 108 12.87 2.84 18.54
N ARG A 109 12.73 4.10 18.11
CA ARG A 109 11.91 5.13 18.78
C ARG A 109 10.74 5.62 17.90
N GLU A 110 10.65 5.13 16.68
CA GLU A 110 9.61 5.56 15.75
C GLU A 110 8.31 4.79 15.99
N ARG A 111 7.21 5.52 15.98
CA ARG A 111 5.89 4.89 15.93
C ARG A 111 5.66 4.38 14.52
N ALA A 112 5.08 3.19 14.41
CA ALA A 112 4.85 2.55 13.14
C ALA A 112 3.48 1.88 13.08
N TRP A 113 2.93 1.81 11.89
CA TRP A 113 1.74 1.02 11.62
C TRP A 113 2.10 -0.43 11.34
N LEU A 114 1.21 -1.34 11.70
CA LEU A 114 1.28 -2.73 11.31
C LEU A 114 0.34 -2.97 10.13
N VAL A 115 0.89 -3.25 8.95
CA VAL A 115 0.11 -3.65 7.77
C VAL A 115 0.22 -5.15 7.61
N MET A 116 -0.90 -5.84 7.63
CA MET A 116 -0.96 -7.30 7.61
C MET A 116 -1.73 -7.81 6.38
N ALA A 117 -1.12 -8.72 5.64
CA ALA A 117 -1.75 -9.38 4.51
C ALA A 117 -2.77 -10.43 4.96
N VAL A 118 -3.89 -10.48 4.25
CA VAL A 118 -4.91 -11.54 4.38
C VAL A 118 -5.17 -12.11 2.98
N GLY A 119 -4.62 -13.27 2.70
CA GLY A 119 -4.59 -13.86 1.36
C GLY A 119 -3.33 -13.49 0.58
N ASP A 120 -3.46 -12.93 -0.61
CA ASP A 120 -2.31 -12.45 -1.40
C ASP A 120 -1.55 -11.35 -0.65
N PRO A 121 -0.23 -11.50 -0.44
CA PRO A 121 0.56 -10.50 0.31
C PRO A 121 0.88 -9.22 -0.48
N LEU A 122 0.76 -9.23 -1.81
CA LEU A 122 1.19 -8.12 -2.63
C LEU A 122 0.44 -6.81 -2.33
N PRO A 123 -0.89 -6.78 -2.11
CA PRO A 123 -1.59 -5.56 -1.69
C PRO A 123 -1.07 -4.97 -0.37
N ALA A 124 -0.68 -5.82 0.59
CA ALA A 124 -0.11 -5.34 1.86
C ALA A 124 1.28 -4.74 1.67
N LEU A 125 2.13 -5.37 0.86
CA LEU A 125 3.44 -4.83 0.50
C LEU A 125 3.32 -3.50 -0.24
N ILE A 126 2.37 -3.37 -1.16
CA ILE A 126 2.08 -2.11 -1.87
C ILE A 126 1.64 -1.04 -0.86
N GLN A 127 0.65 -1.34 -0.01
CA GLN A 127 0.15 -0.39 0.98
C GLN A 127 1.27 0.10 1.90
N ALA A 128 2.08 -0.82 2.43
CA ALA A 128 3.19 -0.49 3.29
C ALA A 128 4.25 0.36 2.57
N ALA A 129 4.53 0.09 1.30
CA ALA A 129 5.53 0.82 0.53
C ALA A 129 5.05 2.19 0.03
N VAL A 130 3.74 2.37 -0.15
CA VAL A 130 3.12 3.64 -0.56
C VAL A 130 2.93 4.58 0.64
N ALA A 131 2.74 4.04 1.84
CA ALA A 131 2.61 4.84 3.05
C ALA A 131 3.88 5.67 3.30
N ASP A 132 3.70 6.99 3.52
CA ASP A 132 4.81 7.91 3.79
C ASP A 132 5.14 7.97 5.29
N ARG A 133 5.26 6.80 5.89
CA ARG A 133 5.49 6.61 7.34
C ARG A 133 6.15 5.27 7.63
N PRO A 134 6.71 5.08 8.83
CA PRO A 134 7.24 3.80 9.27
C PRO A 134 6.13 2.74 9.33
N VAL A 135 6.40 1.56 8.76
CA VAL A 135 5.45 0.44 8.71
C VAL A 135 6.17 -0.87 8.99
N TRP A 136 5.58 -1.70 9.83
CA TRP A 136 5.85 -3.14 9.87
C TRP A 136 4.88 -3.84 8.92
N CYS A 137 5.39 -4.70 8.06
CA CYS A 137 4.58 -5.46 7.11
C CYS A 137 4.65 -6.96 7.41
N LEU A 138 3.49 -7.58 7.63
CA LEU A 138 3.36 -9.03 7.75
C LEU A 138 2.72 -9.59 6.48
N GLU A 139 3.45 -10.46 5.80
CA GLU A 139 2.99 -11.10 4.56
C GLU A 139 2.01 -12.26 4.81
N THR A 140 1.82 -12.63 6.07
CA THR A 140 0.91 -13.70 6.48
C THR A 140 -0.06 -13.20 7.55
N PRO A 141 -1.32 -13.66 7.51
CA PRO A 141 -2.29 -13.28 8.53
C PRO A 141 -1.93 -13.90 9.88
N VAL A 142 -2.08 -13.11 10.92
CA VAL A 142 -1.90 -13.51 12.31
C VAL A 142 -3.25 -13.44 13.01
N ALA A 143 -3.63 -14.50 13.69
CA ALA A 143 -4.87 -14.54 14.45
C ALA A 143 -4.86 -13.51 15.60
N TRP A 144 -6.02 -12.94 15.91
CA TRP A 144 -6.16 -11.88 16.91
C TRP A 144 -5.43 -12.16 18.24
N PRO A 145 -5.54 -13.35 18.87
CA PRO A 145 -4.86 -13.61 20.14
C PRO A 145 -3.34 -13.49 20.05
N ALA A 146 -2.76 -13.80 18.88
CA ALA A 146 -1.33 -13.70 18.65
C ALA A 146 -0.87 -12.26 18.32
N LEU A 147 -1.79 -11.35 18.00
CA LEU A 147 -1.50 -9.91 17.84
C LEU A 147 -1.46 -9.16 19.17
N THR A 148 -2.02 -9.71 20.24
CA THR A 148 -2.11 -9.03 21.55
C THR A 148 -0.76 -8.47 22.06
N PRO A 149 0.39 -9.16 21.93
CA PRO A 149 1.68 -8.58 22.32
C PRO A 149 2.07 -7.35 21.50
N TRP A 150 1.68 -7.29 20.22
CA TRP A 150 1.92 -6.14 19.34
C TRP A 150 1.07 -4.94 19.73
N LEU A 151 -0.17 -5.19 20.20
CA LEU A 151 -1.07 -4.12 20.64
C LEU A 151 -0.59 -3.45 21.93
N ALA A 152 0.17 -4.18 22.75
CA ALA A 152 0.82 -3.64 23.94
C ALA A 152 2.13 -2.85 23.62
N GLU A 153 2.61 -2.89 22.37
CA GLU A 153 3.79 -2.16 21.96
C GLU A 153 3.51 -0.64 21.87
N PRO A 154 4.17 0.19 22.70
CA PRO A 154 3.89 1.64 22.73
C PRO A 154 4.17 2.36 21.41
N ARG A 155 4.97 1.75 20.54
CA ARG A 155 5.29 2.30 19.22
C ARG A 155 4.28 1.91 18.15
N LEU A 156 3.32 1.04 18.45
CA LEU A 156 2.28 0.71 17.48
C LEU A 156 1.31 1.90 17.34
N ALA A 157 1.24 2.45 16.13
CA ALA A 157 0.31 3.53 15.80
C ALA A 157 -1.09 3.01 15.45
N GLY A 158 -1.16 1.83 14.84
CA GLY A 158 -2.40 1.17 14.45
C GLY A 158 -2.16 -0.07 13.60
N VAL A 159 -3.24 -0.73 13.22
CA VAL A 159 -3.23 -1.97 12.41
C VAL A 159 -4.10 -1.81 11.17
N VAL A 160 -3.57 -2.22 10.02
CA VAL A 160 -4.30 -2.29 8.74
C VAL A 160 -4.33 -3.75 8.28
N TRP A 161 -5.52 -4.30 8.11
CA TRP A 161 -5.72 -5.59 7.43
C TRP A 161 -5.92 -5.34 5.94
N MET A 162 -5.00 -5.82 5.12
CA MET A 162 -5.09 -5.75 3.67
C MET A 162 -5.63 -7.05 3.10
N LEU A 163 -6.88 -7.05 2.68
CA LEU A 163 -7.54 -8.19 2.08
C LEU A 163 -7.11 -8.32 0.62
N GLY A 164 -6.18 -9.21 0.38
CA GLY A 164 -5.78 -9.63 -0.96
C GLY A 164 -6.84 -10.52 -1.62
N GLU A 165 -6.60 -10.89 -2.86
CA GLU A 165 -7.52 -11.75 -3.59
C GLU A 165 -7.65 -13.13 -2.91
N ARG A 166 -8.90 -13.63 -2.84
CA ARG A 166 -9.25 -14.96 -2.34
C ARG A 166 -8.76 -15.25 -0.90
N PRO A 167 -9.05 -14.39 0.07
CA PRO A 167 -8.71 -14.71 1.44
C PRO A 167 -9.49 -15.95 1.90
N ALA A 168 -8.83 -16.86 2.61
CA ALA A 168 -9.50 -18.03 3.15
C ALA A 168 -10.49 -17.63 4.25
N ARG A 169 -11.76 -18.04 4.17
CA ARG A 169 -12.81 -17.71 5.14
C ARG A 169 -12.41 -18.03 6.59
N ARG A 170 -11.66 -19.12 6.82
CA ARG A 170 -11.15 -19.48 8.16
C ARG A 170 -10.15 -18.46 8.70
N GLN A 171 -9.33 -17.87 7.83
CA GLN A 171 -8.39 -16.84 8.24
C GLN A 171 -9.11 -15.58 8.69
N ILE A 172 -10.13 -15.17 7.94
CA ILE A 172 -10.89 -13.95 8.23
C ILE A 172 -11.63 -14.05 9.57
N ALA A 173 -12.25 -15.18 9.88
CA ALA A 173 -13.00 -15.38 11.12
C ALA A 173 -12.16 -15.25 12.40
N GLN A 174 -10.84 -15.28 12.32
CA GLN A 174 -9.91 -15.21 13.45
C GLN A 174 -9.12 -13.91 13.50
N LEU A 175 -9.35 -12.99 12.57
CA LEU A 175 -8.51 -11.80 12.41
C LEU A 175 -8.82 -10.68 13.40
N TRP A 176 -10.05 -10.55 13.79
CA TRP A 176 -10.49 -9.44 14.65
C TRP A 176 -11.32 -9.90 15.84
N PRO A 177 -11.31 -9.15 16.95
CA PRO A 177 -12.13 -9.44 18.10
C PRO A 177 -13.60 -9.08 17.84
N GLU A 178 -14.50 -9.61 18.65
CA GLU A 178 -15.93 -9.26 18.63
C GLU A 178 -16.17 -7.79 19.05
N GLN A 179 -15.37 -7.30 20.00
CA GLN A 179 -15.45 -5.94 20.50
C GLN A 179 -14.30 -5.09 19.96
N GLN A 180 -14.57 -3.79 19.77
CA GLN A 180 -13.56 -2.85 19.34
C GLN A 180 -12.44 -2.73 20.38
N PRO A 181 -11.17 -3.02 19.99
CA PRO A 181 -10.04 -2.80 20.87
C PRO A 181 -9.65 -1.32 20.90
N GLU A 182 -8.85 -0.93 21.90
CA GLU A 182 -8.23 0.39 21.92
C GLU A 182 -7.21 0.52 20.78
N GLY A 183 -7.21 1.68 20.10
CA GLY A 183 -6.27 2.00 19.03
C GLY A 183 -6.92 2.25 17.68
N ALA A 184 -6.08 2.50 16.68
CA ALA A 184 -6.50 2.74 15.31
C ALA A 184 -6.47 1.44 14.49
N PHE A 185 -7.61 1.10 13.89
CA PHE A 185 -7.76 -0.12 13.09
C PHE A 185 -8.44 0.21 11.76
N LEU A 186 -7.93 -0.37 10.68
CA LEU A 186 -8.47 -0.22 9.32
C LEU A 186 -8.52 -1.58 8.64
N CYS A 187 -9.50 -1.74 7.75
CA CYS A 187 -9.57 -2.86 6.83
C CYS A 187 -9.64 -2.32 5.40
N ALA A 188 -8.83 -2.84 4.51
CA ALA A 188 -8.75 -2.36 3.14
C ALA A 188 -8.38 -3.49 2.16
N GLY A 189 -8.39 -3.20 0.88
CA GLY A 189 -7.86 -4.09 -0.14
C GLY A 189 -8.85 -4.49 -1.23
N PRO A 190 -8.36 -5.09 -2.32
CA PRO A 190 -9.16 -5.39 -3.52
C PRO A 190 -10.29 -6.41 -3.27
N ALA A 191 -10.15 -7.29 -2.28
CA ALA A 191 -11.17 -8.29 -1.97
C ALA A 191 -12.25 -7.80 -0.99
N LEU A 192 -12.20 -6.54 -0.56
CA LEU A 192 -13.14 -6.02 0.45
C LEU A 192 -14.61 -6.12 0.02
N ALA A 193 -14.90 -5.89 -1.26
CA ALA A 193 -16.27 -5.98 -1.80
C ALA A 193 -16.89 -7.39 -1.72
N GLY A 194 -16.08 -8.44 -1.65
CA GLY A 194 -16.52 -9.85 -1.52
C GLY A 194 -16.16 -10.47 -0.17
N ALA A 195 -15.66 -9.67 0.77
CA ALA A 195 -15.26 -10.14 2.09
C ALA A 195 -16.49 -10.57 2.91
N PRO A 196 -16.34 -11.53 3.84
CA PRO A 196 -17.35 -11.77 4.86
C PRO A 196 -17.56 -10.51 5.70
N PRO A 197 -18.71 -10.40 6.40
CA PRO A 197 -19.03 -9.22 7.16
C PRO A 197 -17.92 -8.89 8.16
N THR A 198 -17.37 -7.71 8.00
CA THR A 198 -16.42 -7.12 8.97
C THR A 198 -17.20 -6.63 10.18
N PRO A 199 -16.59 -6.59 11.39
CA PRO A 199 -17.24 -5.99 12.55
C PRO A 199 -17.67 -4.55 12.26
N ALA A 200 -18.82 -4.14 12.78
CA ALA A 200 -19.36 -2.79 12.55
C ALA A 200 -18.43 -1.66 13.02
N TRP A 201 -17.55 -1.95 13.98
CA TRP A 201 -16.57 -1.00 14.51
C TRP A 201 -15.34 -0.82 13.60
N LEU A 202 -15.10 -1.74 12.63
CA LEU A 202 -13.91 -1.71 11.80
C LEU A 202 -14.14 -0.89 10.54
N PRO A 203 -13.51 0.30 10.40
CA PRO A 203 -13.60 1.09 9.18
C PRO A 203 -13.03 0.33 7.99
N CYS A 204 -13.75 0.34 6.89
CA CYS A 204 -13.38 -0.33 5.65
C CYS A 204 -13.15 0.69 4.54
N GLU A 205 -11.96 0.67 3.92
CA GLU A 205 -11.62 1.55 2.80
C GLU A 205 -11.46 0.72 1.52
N PRO A 206 -12.28 0.97 0.48
CA PRO A 206 -12.15 0.25 -0.77
C PRO A 206 -10.86 0.64 -1.50
N GLY A 207 -9.99 -0.33 -1.72
CA GLY A 207 -8.98 -0.49 -2.75
C GLY A 207 -7.98 0.63 -3.13
N ASP A 208 -8.17 1.86 -2.71
CA ASP A 208 -7.23 2.95 -3.00
C ASP A 208 -6.14 3.04 -1.93
N TYR A 209 -4.93 2.64 -2.30
CA TYR A 209 -3.77 2.68 -1.40
C TYR A 209 -3.47 4.09 -0.84
N GLN A 210 -3.74 5.14 -1.61
CA GLN A 210 -3.53 6.53 -1.15
C GLN A 210 -4.61 6.95 -0.15
N ALA A 211 -5.87 6.55 -0.37
CA ALA A 211 -6.94 6.80 0.58
C ALA A 211 -6.67 6.09 1.92
N VAL A 212 -6.20 4.85 1.89
CA VAL A 212 -5.78 4.12 3.10
C VAL A 212 -4.62 4.81 3.80
N ALA A 213 -3.58 5.25 3.07
CA ALA A 213 -2.45 5.98 3.64
C ALA A 213 -2.91 7.27 4.31
N LYS A 214 -3.80 8.04 3.68
CA LYS A 214 -4.40 9.24 4.26
C LYS A 214 -5.19 8.93 5.54
N ARG A 215 -5.98 7.85 5.55
CA ARG A 215 -6.70 7.41 6.76
C ARG A 215 -5.77 7.05 7.91
N MET A 216 -4.62 6.46 7.61
CA MET A 216 -3.58 6.20 8.61
C MET A 216 -3.06 7.53 9.21
N ASP A 217 -2.88 8.57 8.39
CA ASP A 217 -2.47 9.91 8.84
C ASP A 217 -3.52 10.56 9.76
N ASP A 218 -4.78 10.54 9.32
CA ASP A 218 -5.90 11.13 10.06
C ASP A 218 -6.09 10.45 11.43
N ALA A 219 -6.02 9.12 11.48
CA ALA A 219 -6.20 8.35 12.70
C ALA A 219 -5.09 8.61 13.74
N GLU A 220 -3.85 8.78 13.30
CA GLU A 220 -2.73 9.11 14.19
C GLU A 220 -2.85 10.51 14.78
N SER A 221 -3.29 11.48 13.97
CA SER A 221 -3.52 12.85 14.41
C SER A 221 -4.58 12.94 15.52
N ILE A 222 -5.67 12.16 15.41
CA ILE A 222 -6.71 12.08 16.42
C ILE A 222 -6.18 11.49 17.74
N THR A 223 -5.39 10.43 17.65
CA THR A 223 -4.82 9.76 18.84
C THR A 223 -3.84 10.66 19.58
N GLN A 224 -3.04 11.46 18.87
CA GLN A 224 -2.11 12.42 19.48
C GLN A 224 -2.85 13.54 20.22
N GLN A 225 -3.90 14.10 19.63
CA GLN A 225 -4.72 15.15 20.26
C GLN A 225 -5.41 14.69 21.55
N GLN A 226 -5.89 13.44 21.57
CA GLN A 226 -6.51 12.86 22.76
C GLN A 226 -5.48 12.63 23.88
N GLY A 227 -4.26 12.23 23.54
CA GLY A 227 -3.16 12.05 24.49
C GLY A 227 -2.72 13.36 25.15
N GLU A 228 -2.66 14.47 24.40
CA GLU A 228 -2.29 15.80 24.90
C GLU A 228 -3.37 16.38 25.82
N GLN A 229 -4.65 16.20 25.49
CA GLN A 229 -5.77 16.68 26.36
C GLN A 229 -5.86 15.91 27.67
N GLY A 230 -5.55 14.62 27.67
CA GLY A 230 -5.50 13.79 28.89
C GLY A 230 -4.35 14.20 29.84
N ALA A 231 -3.19 14.58 29.27
CA ALA A 231 -2.04 15.02 30.07
C ALA A 231 -2.22 16.40 30.73
N THR A 232 -2.96 17.30 30.09
CA THR A 232 -3.21 18.67 30.62
C THR A 232 -4.22 18.67 31.75
N GLY A 233 -5.13 17.69 31.80
CA GLY A 233 -6.15 17.56 32.85
C GLY A 233 -5.64 17.03 34.21
N LEU A 234 -4.43 16.44 34.24
CA LEU A 234 -3.82 15.86 35.45
C LEU A 234 -2.93 16.83 36.24
N VAL A 235 -2.62 17.99 35.70
CA VAL A 235 -1.73 18.99 36.36
C VAL A 235 -2.52 20.03 37.16
N SER A 236 -3.86 19.95 37.16
CA SER A 236 -4.74 20.94 37.84
C SER A 236 -5.53 20.37 39.04
N LYS A 237 -4.89 19.54 39.84
CA LYS A 237 -5.44 19.15 41.16
C LYS A 237 -4.39 19.23 42.24
#